data_54e084c9a481f81b682fd291c50636be
#
_entry.id   54e084c9a481f81b682fd291c50636be
#
_cell.length_a   1.000
_cell.length_b   1.000
_cell.length_c   1.000
_cell.angle_alpha   90.00
_cell.angle_beta   90.00
_cell.angle_gamma   90.00
#
_symmetry.space_group_name_H-M   'P 1'
#
loop_
_entity.id
_entity.type
_entity.pdbx_description
1 polymer ?
#
loop_
_entity_poly.entity_id
_entity_poly.type
_entity_poly.pdbx_seq_one_letter_code
_entity_poly.pdbx_strand_id
1 'polypeptide(L)'
;DFSRDYNANSISKKLNITPRGSLKVLNSLYSEKTLVRKKLGKAIFYKINFEDNYARKLIETLSIKEAREKAARWLHEFGGLAETAQIVFIYGSAVRNYDKAKDIDLLVIIKKERYKEVKKFIDEKNNISYKPIHPLIMTLSDLEKNLKNKNPAVINAIRESYVLHGHDKIIEAVKNVTSF
;
A
#
# COMPACT_ATOMS: atom_id res chain seq x y z
N ASP A 1 -3.83 -0.11 6.72
CA ASP A 1 -3.69 1.32 6.43
C ASP A 1 -2.74 1.95 7.45
N PHE A 2 -1.52 2.23 7.01
CA PHE A 2 -0.42 2.78 7.83
C PHE A 2 -0.66 4.25 8.25
N SER A 3 -1.56 4.96 7.59
CA SER A 3 -1.82 6.38 7.83
C SER A 3 -2.80 6.65 8.98
N ARG A 4 -3.40 5.61 9.56
CA ARG A 4 -4.42 5.72 10.61
C ARG A 4 -4.01 5.03 11.90
N ASP A 5 -4.43 5.65 12.99
CA ASP A 5 -4.38 5.02 14.30
C ASP A 5 -5.63 4.15 14.49
N TYR A 6 -5.44 2.93 14.95
CA TYR A 6 -6.54 1.99 15.20
C TYR A 6 -6.66 1.71 16.70
N ASN A 7 -7.89 1.63 17.17
CA ASN A 7 -8.20 1.13 18.51
C ASN A 7 -9.10 -0.12 18.42
N ALA A 8 -9.35 -0.78 19.56
CA ALA A 8 -10.14 -2.01 19.60
C ALA A 8 -11.53 -1.83 18.97
N ASN A 9 -12.19 -0.70 19.21
CA ASN A 9 -13.52 -0.43 18.66
C ASN A 9 -13.50 -0.20 17.14
N SER A 10 -12.47 0.50 16.60
CA SER A 10 -12.35 0.71 15.17
C SER A 10 -12.06 -0.59 14.41
N ILE A 11 -11.21 -1.46 14.98
CA ILE A 11 -10.92 -2.78 14.41
C ILE A 11 -12.13 -3.71 14.53
N SER A 12 -12.82 -3.72 15.66
CA SER A 12 -14.01 -4.56 15.83
C SER A 12 -15.09 -4.29 14.80
N LYS A 13 -15.36 -3.01 14.53
CA LYS A 13 -16.29 -2.59 13.47
C LYS A 13 -15.82 -3.00 12.08
N LYS A 14 -14.53 -2.81 11.78
CA LYS A 14 -13.95 -3.11 10.46
C LYS A 14 -13.95 -4.61 10.15
N LEU A 15 -13.70 -5.45 11.16
CA LEU A 15 -13.59 -6.91 11.01
C LEU A 15 -14.87 -7.67 11.40
N ASN A 16 -15.92 -6.96 11.83
CA ASN A 16 -17.18 -7.54 12.32
C ASN A 16 -16.95 -8.57 13.46
N ILE A 17 -16.10 -8.21 14.43
CA ILE A 17 -15.81 -9.02 15.63
C ILE A 17 -16.12 -8.21 16.88
N THR A 18 -16.17 -8.88 18.05
CA THR A 18 -16.43 -8.18 19.30
C THR A 18 -15.27 -7.23 19.69
N PRO A 19 -15.54 -6.09 20.38
CA PRO A 19 -14.48 -5.21 20.89
C PRO A 19 -13.49 -5.92 21.81
N ARG A 20 -13.98 -6.88 22.63
CA ARG A 20 -13.14 -7.70 23.50
C ARG A 20 -12.23 -8.64 22.71
N GLY A 21 -12.75 -9.24 21.63
CA GLY A 21 -11.97 -10.09 20.72
C GLY A 21 -10.87 -9.29 20.02
N SER A 22 -11.22 -8.11 19.45
CA SER A 22 -10.23 -7.25 18.82
C SER A 22 -9.15 -6.76 19.78
N LEU A 23 -9.52 -6.42 21.03
CA LEU A 23 -8.55 -6.03 22.06
C LEU A 23 -7.59 -7.17 22.41
N LYS A 24 -8.07 -8.41 22.50
CA LYS A 24 -7.24 -9.60 22.76
C LYS A 24 -6.19 -9.78 21.64
N VAL A 25 -6.62 -9.69 20.38
CA VAL A 25 -5.72 -9.81 19.22
C VAL A 25 -4.70 -8.66 19.20
N LEU A 26 -5.13 -7.40 19.40
CA LEU A 26 -4.23 -6.25 19.42
C LEU A 26 -3.19 -6.35 20.54
N ASN A 27 -3.57 -6.84 21.72
CA ASN A 27 -2.64 -7.06 22.83
C ASN A 27 -1.64 -8.19 22.54
N SER A 28 -2.06 -9.28 21.88
CA SER A 28 -1.14 -10.34 21.41
C SER A 28 -0.10 -9.78 20.46
N LEU A 29 -0.53 -9.08 19.40
CA LEU A 29 0.38 -8.46 18.43
C LEU A 29 1.30 -7.40 19.07
N TYR A 30 0.82 -6.70 20.09
CA TYR A 30 1.66 -5.77 20.85
C TYR A 30 2.71 -6.52 21.70
N SER A 31 2.35 -7.62 22.37
CA SER A 31 3.30 -8.44 23.13
C SER A 31 4.37 -9.09 22.26
N GLU A 32 4.04 -9.40 21.01
CA GLU A 32 4.96 -9.89 19.97
C GLU A 32 5.80 -8.77 19.33
N LYS A 33 5.66 -7.52 19.79
CA LYS A 33 6.32 -6.33 19.21
C LYS A 33 5.93 -6.01 17.75
N THR A 34 4.94 -6.70 17.19
CA THR A 34 4.41 -6.43 15.84
C THR A 34 3.71 -5.07 15.77
N LEU A 35 3.10 -4.66 16.88
CA LEU A 35 2.47 -3.35 17.03
C LEU A 35 3.17 -2.52 18.10
N VAL A 36 3.10 -1.20 17.94
CA VAL A 36 3.33 -0.23 19.01
C VAL A 36 1.99 0.36 19.46
N ARG A 37 1.92 0.86 20.70
CA ARG A 37 0.70 1.47 21.22
C ARG A 37 0.95 2.84 21.83
N LYS A 38 -0.04 3.72 21.70
CA LYS A 38 -0.04 5.05 22.30
C LYS A 38 -1.36 5.29 23.02
N LYS A 39 -1.30 5.81 24.24
CA LYS A 39 -2.48 6.24 24.99
C LYS A 39 -2.78 7.69 24.63
N LEU A 40 -4.01 7.97 24.20
CA LEU A 40 -4.53 9.31 23.95
C LEU A 40 -5.83 9.48 24.74
N GLY A 41 -5.78 10.25 25.80
CA GLY A 41 -6.87 10.34 26.78
C GLY A 41 -7.18 8.98 27.41
N LYS A 42 -8.44 8.53 27.27
CA LYS A 42 -8.90 7.21 27.77
C LYS A 42 -8.75 6.08 26.73
N ALA A 43 -8.35 6.39 25.51
CA ALA A 43 -8.24 5.41 24.42
C ALA A 43 -6.79 4.97 24.20
N ILE A 44 -6.63 3.69 23.81
CA ILE A 44 -5.35 3.11 23.40
C ILE A 44 -5.43 2.90 21.89
N PHE A 45 -4.45 3.46 21.18
CA PHE A 45 -4.28 3.31 19.73
C PHE A 45 -3.08 2.44 19.43
N TYR A 46 -3.17 1.69 18.34
CA TYR A 46 -2.17 0.75 17.87
C TYR A 46 -1.75 1.10 16.44
N LYS A 47 -0.47 0.96 16.15
CA LYS A 47 0.14 1.07 14.81
C LYS A 47 1.10 -0.07 14.60
N ILE A 48 1.44 -0.34 13.34
CA ILE A 48 2.50 -1.27 12.98
C ILE A 48 3.83 -0.76 13.52
N ASN A 49 4.61 -1.66 14.10
CA ASN A 49 5.97 -1.38 14.56
C ASN A 49 6.96 -1.51 13.40
N PHE A 50 7.13 -0.44 12.63
CA PHE A 50 8.07 -0.45 11.50
C PHE A 50 9.56 -0.51 11.93
N GLU A 51 9.89 -0.31 13.21
CA GLU A 51 11.26 -0.49 13.71
C GLU A 51 11.60 -1.97 13.92
N ASP A 52 10.60 -2.81 14.18
CA ASP A 52 10.78 -4.24 14.34
C ASP A 52 10.90 -4.96 12.98
N ASN A 53 11.96 -5.77 12.81
CA ASN A 53 12.22 -6.47 11.56
C ASN A 53 11.19 -7.56 11.25
N TYR A 54 10.72 -8.28 12.29
CA TYR A 54 9.68 -9.30 12.13
C TYR A 54 8.36 -8.67 11.67
N ALA A 55 7.96 -7.55 12.27
CA ALA A 55 6.76 -6.82 11.87
C ALA A 55 6.82 -6.37 10.40
N ARG A 56 7.96 -5.83 9.94
CA ARG A 56 8.15 -5.46 8.53
C ARG A 56 8.01 -6.66 7.59
N LYS A 57 8.69 -7.78 7.91
CA LYS A 57 8.64 -8.99 7.08
C LYS A 57 7.24 -9.63 7.08
N LEU A 58 6.54 -9.58 8.18
CA LEU A 58 5.15 -10.05 8.26
C LEU A 58 4.25 -9.23 7.34
N ILE A 59 4.32 -7.88 7.39
CA ILE A 59 3.52 -7.01 6.52
C ILE A 59 3.89 -7.18 5.05
N GLU A 60 5.17 -7.33 4.73
CA GLU A 60 5.65 -7.62 3.37
C GLU A 60 5.01 -8.91 2.84
N THR A 61 5.09 -10.00 3.62
CA THR A 61 4.51 -11.30 3.26
C THR A 61 2.99 -11.23 3.07
N LEU A 62 2.29 -10.53 3.98
CA LEU A 62 0.84 -10.33 3.88
C LEU A 62 0.46 -9.49 2.65
N SER A 63 1.24 -8.47 2.32
CA SER A 63 1.02 -7.64 1.13
C SER A 63 1.22 -8.45 -0.17
N ILE A 64 2.26 -9.29 -0.24
CA ILE A 64 2.49 -10.21 -1.36
C ILE A 64 1.33 -11.20 -1.49
N LYS A 65 0.90 -11.80 -0.39
CA LYS A 65 -0.24 -12.72 -0.37
C LYS A 65 -1.51 -12.04 -0.87
N GLU A 66 -1.81 -10.86 -0.34
CA GLU A 66 -2.99 -10.09 -0.75
C GLU A 66 -2.99 -9.77 -2.25
N ALA A 67 -1.84 -9.35 -2.82
CA ALA A 67 -1.71 -9.10 -4.25
C ALA A 67 -1.96 -10.37 -5.08
N ARG A 68 -1.43 -11.51 -4.67
CA ARG A 68 -1.66 -12.81 -5.34
C ARG A 68 -3.13 -13.24 -5.33
N GLU A 69 -3.83 -13.03 -4.21
CA GLU A 69 -5.22 -13.45 -4.05
C GLU A 69 -6.21 -12.50 -4.73
N LYS A 70 -5.96 -11.18 -4.67
CA LYS A 70 -6.93 -10.17 -5.08
C LYS A 70 -6.55 -9.38 -6.33
N ALA A 71 -5.29 -9.42 -6.73
CA ALA A 71 -4.75 -8.65 -7.83
C ALA A 71 -3.99 -9.49 -8.88
N ALA A 72 -4.24 -10.81 -8.94
CA ALA A 72 -3.54 -11.75 -9.81
C ALA A 72 -3.55 -11.32 -11.29
N ARG A 73 -4.68 -10.83 -11.79
CA ARG A 73 -4.79 -10.26 -13.14
C ARG A 73 -3.77 -9.14 -13.37
N TRP A 74 -3.69 -8.21 -12.44
CA TRP A 74 -2.83 -7.04 -12.53
C TRP A 74 -1.35 -7.40 -12.39
N LEU A 75 -1.02 -8.40 -11.58
CA LEU A 75 0.32 -8.95 -11.50
C LEU A 75 0.78 -9.51 -12.85
N HIS A 76 -0.11 -10.19 -13.57
CA HIS A 76 0.18 -10.68 -14.91
C HIS A 76 0.27 -9.55 -15.93
N GLU A 77 -0.66 -8.59 -15.90
CA GLU A 77 -0.76 -7.52 -16.87
C GLU A 77 0.39 -6.51 -16.79
N PHE A 78 0.82 -6.16 -15.57
CA PHE A 78 1.85 -5.16 -15.27
C PHE A 78 3.16 -5.73 -14.71
N GLY A 79 3.32 -7.05 -14.69
CA GLY A 79 4.52 -7.70 -14.15
C GLY A 79 5.83 -7.22 -14.78
N GLY A 80 5.83 -6.88 -16.08
CA GLY A 80 7.01 -6.35 -16.77
C GLY A 80 7.52 -5.01 -16.22
N LEU A 81 6.70 -4.23 -15.50
CA LEU A 81 7.16 -3.02 -14.82
C LEU A 81 8.15 -3.30 -13.68
N ALA A 82 8.21 -4.52 -13.16
CA ALA A 82 9.15 -4.90 -12.10
C ALA A 82 10.63 -4.76 -12.52
N GLU A 83 10.93 -4.79 -13.82
CA GLU A 83 12.30 -4.63 -14.36
C GLU A 83 12.77 -3.17 -14.35
N THR A 84 11.84 -2.23 -14.38
CA THR A 84 12.14 -0.80 -14.58
C THR A 84 11.65 0.09 -13.44
N ALA A 85 10.62 -0.34 -12.71
CA ALA A 85 10.07 0.38 -11.57
C ALA A 85 10.63 -0.12 -10.23
N GLN A 86 10.64 0.75 -9.24
CA GLN A 86 11.00 0.42 -7.86
C GLN A 86 9.80 -0.08 -7.07
N ILE A 87 8.62 0.54 -7.28
CA ILE A 87 7.35 0.13 -6.67
C ILE A 87 6.25 0.33 -7.70
N VAL A 88 5.32 -0.61 -7.77
CA VAL A 88 4.12 -0.52 -8.62
C VAL A 88 2.89 -0.80 -7.79
N PHE A 89 1.94 0.12 -7.82
CA PHE A 89 0.62 -0.04 -7.24
C PHE A 89 -0.44 0.01 -8.33
N ILE A 90 -1.48 -0.78 -8.15
CA ILE A 90 -2.77 -0.64 -8.85
C ILE A 90 -3.82 -0.13 -7.88
N TYR A 91 -4.58 0.90 -8.26
CA TYR A 91 -5.59 1.49 -7.38
C TYR A 91 -6.84 1.93 -8.15
N GLY A 92 -7.75 2.61 -7.50
CA GLY A 92 -8.91 3.22 -8.14
C GLY A 92 -10.07 2.28 -8.42
N SER A 93 -10.89 2.65 -9.40
CA SER A 93 -12.15 1.98 -9.70
C SER A 93 -11.97 0.60 -10.32
N ALA A 94 -10.92 0.41 -11.12
CA ALA A 94 -10.62 -0.85 -11.79
C ALA A 94 -10.31 -2.01 -10.81
N VAL A 95 -9.74 -1.67 -9.65
CA VAL A 95 -9.46 -2.65 -8.58
C VAL A 95 -10.73 -3.11 -7.88
N ARG A 96 -11.71 -2.22 -7.72
CA ARG A 96 -12.99 -2.52 -7.06
C ARG A 96 -13.97 -3.24 -7.98
N ASN A 97 -14.10 -2.79 -9.22
CA ASN A 97 -14.97 -3.39 -10.23
C ASN A 97 -14.48 -3.00 -11.64
N TYR A 98 -13.75 -3.92 -12.26
CA TYR A 98 -13.16 -3.68 -13.58
C TYR A 98 -14.23 -3.33 -14.63
N ASP A 99 -15.37 -4.02 -14.65
CA ASP A 99 -16.37 -3.85 -15.71
C ASP A 99 -16.97 -2.43 -15.72
N LYS A 100 -17.15 -1.86 -14.52
CA LYS A 100 -17.68 -0.49 -14.32
C LYS A 100 -16.61 0.59 -14.37
N ALA A 101 -15.34 0.24 -14.29
CA ALA A 101 -14.24 1.21 -14.36
C ALA A 101 -14.12 1.81 -15.75
N LYS A 102 -13.78 3.08 -15.83
CA LYS A 102 -13.52 3.78 -17.10
C LYS A 102 -12.05 3.70 -17.51
N ASP A 103 -11.17 3.57 -16.56
CA ASP A 103 -9.72 3.64 -16.66
C ASP A 103 -9.04 2.69 -15.68
N ILE A 104 -7.73 2.55 -15.82
CA ILE A 104 -6.85 1.75 -14.96
C ILE A 104 -5.82 2.71 -14.36
N ASP A 105 -5.89 2.90 -13.04
CA ASP A 105 -4.98 3.80 -12.33
C ASP A 105 -3.78 3.06 -11.77
N LEU A 106 -2.58 3.50 -12.14
CA LEU A 106 -1.31 3.01 -11.61
C LEU A 106 -0.56 4.12 -10.87
N LEU A 107 0.05 3.79 -9.74
CA LEU A 107 1.10 4.61 -9.14
C LEU A 107 2.42 3.86 -9.29
N VAL A 108 3.36 4.48 -10.01
CA VAL A 108 4.64 3.87 -10.38
C VAL A 108 5.79 4.70 -9.83
N ILE A 109 6.57 4.10 -8.94
CA ILE A 109 7.75 4.74 -8.36
C ILE A 109 8.98 4.25 -9.10
N ILE A 110 9.76 5.20 -9.60
CA ILE A 110 10.89 4.93 -10.47
C ILE A 110 12.17 5.66 -10.04
N LYS A 111 13.31 5.20 -10.58
CA LYS A 111 14.47 6.06 -10.70
C LYS A 111 14.26 6.99 -11.89
N LYS A 112 14.69 8.25 -11.81
CA LYS A 112 14.45 9.28 -12.83
C LYS A 112 14.91 8.83 -14.23
N GLU A 113 16.01 8.09 -14.32
CA GLU A 113 16.60 7.57 -15.55
C GLU A 113 15.70 6.57 -16.28
N ARG A 114 14.81 5.88 -15.54
CA ARG A 114 13.90 4.85 -16.07
C ARG A 114 12.58 5.39 -16.61
N TYR A 115 12.38 6.70 -16.58
CA TYR A 115 11.11 7.32 -16.99
C TYR A 115 10.71 6.96 -18.44
N LYS A 116 11.66 7.01 -19.37
CA LYS A 116 11.37 6.71 -20.78
C LYS A 116 10.97 5.24 -21.00
N GLU A 117 11.61 4.32 -20.29
CA GLU A 117 11.32 2.87 -20.37
C GLU A 117 9.92 2.56 -19.80
N VAL A 118 9.61 3.12 -18.64
CA VAL A 118 8.29 2.96 -18.03
C VAL A 118 7.20 3.58 -18.91
N LYS A 119 7.43 4.78 -19.43
CA LYS A 119 6.48 5.42 -20.35
C LYS A 119 6.25 4.57 -21.59
N LYS A 120 7.31 4.07 -22.23
CA LYS A 120 7.22 3.18 -23.40
C LYS A 120 6.37 1.94 -23.07
N PHE A 121 6.64 1.27 -21.94
CA PHE A 121 5.85 0.11 -21.50
C PHE A 121 4.36 0.45 -21.36
N ILE A 122 4.03 1.59 -20.74
CA ILE A 122 2.64 2.03 -20.57
C ILE A 122 1.98 2.35 -21.91
N ASP A 123 2.69 3.04 -22.80
CA ASP A 123 2.18 3.38 -24.15
C ASP A 123 1.92 2.09 -24.98
N GLU A 124 2.82 1.11 -24.95
CA GLU A 124 2.63 -0.20 -25.57
C GLU A 124 1.41 -0.94 -25.00
N LYS A 125 1.24 -0.92 -23.69
CA LYS A 125 0.06 -1.51 -23.02
C LYS A 125 -1.24 -0.78 -23.38
N ASN A 126 -1.22 0.55 -23.46
CA ASN A 126 -2.37 1.34 -23.87
C ASN A 126 -2.85 1.00 -25.30
N ASN A 127 -1.94 0.63 -26.21
CA ASN A 127 -2.29 0.27 -27.59
C ASN A 127 -3.13 -1.01 -27.69
N ILE A 128 -3.06 -1.87 -26.68
CA ILE A 128 -3.78 -3.17 -26.65
C ILE A 128 -4.80 -3.28 -25.52
N SER A 129 -4.86 -2.30 -24.63
CA SER A 129 -5.78 -2.29 -23.49
C SER A 129 -7.17 -1.81 -23.91
N TYR A 130 -8.22 -2.47 -23.42
CA TYR A 130 -9.60 -2.02 -23.59
C TYR A 130 -9.93 -0.73 -22.84
N LYS A 131 -9.14 -0.40 -21.81
CA LYS A 131 -9.35 0.79 -20.97
C LYS A 131 -8.05 1.57 -20.90
N PRO A 132 -8.11 2.91 -20.96
CA PRO A 132 -6.92 3.72 -20.85
C PRO A 132 -6.22 3.51 -19.49
N ILE A 133 -4.89 3.46 -19.55
CA ILE A 133 -4.05 3.34 -18.35
C ILE A 133 -3.55 4.73 -18.00
N HIS A 134 -3.83 5.16 -16.79
CA HIS A 134 -3.43 6.45 -16.25
C HIS A 134 -2.34 6.26 -15.18
N PRO A 135 -1.05 6.39 -15.54
CA PRO A 135 0.03 6.25 -14.58
C PRO A 135 0.31 7.58 -13.87
N LEU A 136 0.31 7.55 -12.55
CA LEU A 136 0.97 8.58 -11.74
C LEU A 136 2.40 8.13 -11.49
N ILE A 137 3.36 8.76 -12.18
CA ILE A 137 4.79 8.40 -12.11
C ILE A 137 5.52 9.40 -11.23
N MET A 138 6.32 8.92 -10.28
CA MET A 138 7.15 9.76 -9.42
C MET A 138 8.39 9.03 -8.93
N THR A 139 9.34 9.75 -8.35
CA THR A 139 10.51 9.17 -7.70
C THR A 139 10.22 8.73 -6.25
N LEU A 140 11.10 7.93 -5.66
CA LEU A 140 11.00 7.55 -4.25
C LEU A 140 11.05 8.77 -3.33
N SER A 141 11.90 9.75 -3.65
CA SER A 141 11.97 11.02 -2.92
C SER A 141 10.66 11.81 -2.98
N ASP A 142 10.00 11.83 -4.15
CA ASP A 142 8.69 12.48 -4.29
C ASP A 142 7.63 11.74 -3.46
N LEU A 143 7.64 10.41 -3.46
CA LEU A 143 6.75 9.58 -2.65
C LEU A 143 6.93 9.90 -1.16
N GLU A 144 8.15 9.86 -0.63
CA GLU A 144 8.46 10.16 0.77
C GLU A 144 8.02 11.59 1.15
N LYS A 145 8.27 12.58 0.27
CA LYS A 145 7.82 13.97 0.46
C LYS A 145 6.29 14.06 0.54
N ASN A 146 5.59 13.37 -0.37
CA ASN A 146 4.11 13.35 -0.37
C ASN A 146 3.55 12.65 0.87
N LEU A 147 4.16 11.56 1.32
CA LEU A 147 3.78 10.87 2.56
C LEU A 147 4.00 11.76 3.79
N LYS A 148 5.17 12.40 3.89
CA LYS A 148 5.52 13.33 4.98
C LYS A 148 4.55 14.52 5.05
N ASN A 149 4.21 15.08 3.90
CA ASN A 149 3.28 16.21 3.78
C ASN A 149 1.80 15.76 3.86
N LYS A 150 1.54 14.47 4.07
CA LYS A 150 0.18 13.90 4.13
C LYS A 150 -0.67 14.26 2.91
N ASN A 151 -0.08 14.24 1.70
CA ASN A 151 -0.80 14.54 0.46
C ASN A 151 -1.99 13.57 0.31
N PRO A 152 -3.24 14.10 0.29
CA PRO A 152 -4.43 13.24 0.33
C PRO A 152 -4.55 12.35 -0.91
N ALA A 153 -4.15 12.83 -2.09
CA ALA A 153 -4.24 12.07 -3.34
C ALA A 153 -3.33 10.83 -3.29
N VAL A 154 -2.06 11.01 -2.89
CA VAL A 154 -1.09 9.91 -2.79
C VAL A 154 -1.46 8.93 -1.67
N ILE A 155 -1.87 9.45 -0.49
CA ILE A 155 -2.30 8.60 0.62
C ILE A 155 -3.54 7.78 0.25
N ASN A 156 -4.51 8.37 -0.43
CA ASN A 156 -5.72 7.65 -0.86
C ASN A 156 -5.39 6.62 -1.94
N ALA A 157 -4.53 6.96 -2.91
CA ALA A 157 -4.06 6.01 -3.92
C ALA A 157 -3.43 4.78 -3.27
N ILE A 158 -2.50 4.96 -2.31
CA ILE A 158 -1.86 3.85 -1.60
C ILE A 158 -2.84 3.08 -0.70
N ARG A 159 -3.73 3.77 -0.02
CA ARG A 159 -4.72 3.16 0.89
C ARG A 159 -5.68 2.20 0.19
N GLU A 160 -6.05 2.52 -1.04
CA GLU A 160 -7.03 1.77 -1.83
C GLU A 160 -6.37 0.92 -2.92
N SER A 161 -5.07 0.66 -2.78
CA SER A 161 -4.26 -0.07 -3.77
C SER A 161 -3.93 -1.49 -3.36
N TYR A 162 -3.49 -2.26 -4.36
CA TYR A 162 -2.63 -3.43 -4.17
C TYR A 162 -1.23 -3.12 -4.66
N VAL A 163 -0.23 -3.54 -3.89
CA VAL A 163 1.18 -3.46 -4.30
C VAL A 163 1.43 -4.62 -5.27
N LEU A 164 1.86 -4.32 -6.49
CA LEU A 164 2.20 -5.34 -7.48
C LEU A 164 3.70 -5.68 -7.45
N HIS A 165 4.54 -4.71 -7.10
CA HIS A 165 5.99 -4.86 -7.01
C HIS A 165 6.58 -3.89 -5.98
N GLY A 166 7.72 -4.25 -5.35
CA GLY A 166 8.45 -3.38 -4.42
C GLY A 166 7.83 -3.31 -3.02
N HIS A 167 7.29 -4.42 -2.53
CA HIS A 167 6.65 -4.53 -1.22
C HIS A 167 7.59 -4.11 -0.07
N ASP A 168 8.85 -4.51 -0.13
CA ASP A 168 9.92 -4.12 0.80
C ASP A 168 10.18 -2.61 0.77
N LYS A 169 10.25 -2.03 -0.43
CA LYS A 169 10.57 -0.62 -0.63
C LYS A 169 9.48 0.32 -0.13
N ILE A 170 8.21 -0.03 -0.32
CA ILE A 170 7.13 0.79 0.26
C ILE A 170 7.13 0.74 1.79
N ILE A 171 7.46 -0.41 2.38
CA ILE A 171 7.55 -0.55 3.83
C ILE A 171 8.67 0.33 4.38
N GLU A 172 9.84 0.35 3.74
CA GLU A 172 10.95 1.23 4.13
C GLU A 172 10.59 2.72 3.93
N ALA A 173 9.94 3.09 2.82
CA ALA A 173 9.49 4.47 2.59
C ALA A 173 8.50 4.92 3.67
N VAL A 174 7.56 4.06 4.07
CA VAL A 174 6.61 4.35 5.16
C VAL A 174 7.35 4.47 6.50
N LYS A 175 8.31 3.57 6.81
CA LYS A 175 9.13 3.65 8.01
C LYS A 175 9.84 5.00 8.11
N ASN A 176 10.48 5.46 7.01
CA ASN A 176 11.23 6.72 6.97
C ASN A 176 10.38 7.95 7.28
N VAL A 177 9.06 7.90 7.09
CA VAL A 177 8.15 9.04 7.28
C VAL A 177 7.21 8.90 8.49
N THR A 178 7.16 7.72 9.13
CA THR A 178 6.21 7.44 10.23
C THR A 178 6.88 7.30 11.59
N SER A 179 8.10 7.85 11.79
CA SER A 179 8.67 7.93 13.15
C SER A 179 7.65 8.59 14.11
N PHE A 180 7.45 7.92 15.26
CA PHE A 180 6.58 8.39 16.36
C PHE A 180 7.22 9.57 17.08
#